data_99b7a05f852c56635538a054ec1a9748
#
_entry.id   99b7a05f852c56635538a054ec1a9748
#
_cell.length_a   1.000
_cell.length_b   1.000
_cell.length_c   1.000
_cell.angle_alpha   90.00
_cell.angle_beta   90.00
_cell.angle_gamma   90.00
#
_symmetry.space_group_name_H-M   'P 1'
#
loop_
_entity.id
_entity.type
_entity.pdbx_description
1 polymer ?
#
loop_
_entity_poly.entity_id
_entity_poly.type
_entity_poly.pdbx_seq_one_letter_code
_entity_poly.pdbx_strand_id
1 'polypeptide(L)'
;MLGILLTLCIMIMYIVPLTALAASPASETADFTASDGGAAAIALLNSAKTGTEDSVWDNTTKTLTLKGIDFTAAAATAIKLPDGATVILADGTENRINGGNAAASQAGSHQNKISIYGIYAAGALTIQGETKGTGKLFVNSGEHNNSGDAWTYSVGLYANGDFTVKSGVVTAQGGKSSGGDVAFSLGVQIAEGHGLSVTGGTLTAVGGKSFDNEDPDNVRESFSEGVDIYRGNINVSGSGKLIAETLPDIGFSFGIYIISGNLTVKDSAFVSATASGAINISNGDLKLSGGKISVLGTNDAASAVTIAKNIFATANGNIEVSGGEFECAGGIYMDSYHAKEGQAVFSVTGGKVTTSHIYGPDKLTISGGTVVSGRVNANTVLLQNGSLTVREAVHMYPNSGDVMYASHAIYCKNLTVSGGVLDAAWDWDEYTPIAFPAGWYSDDYVQPLIKIPGGTASFSGGTVKFDAGCAGNTVIKAETLSLTGGVRGSGYTNEDGSDTYIQKDSDKPVEFSVQPADYSSVDNAIAKANALNKDEYKDFSAVQAAMDAVVRGKNIDEQAAVDTMAKAIEDAIAAIERRPSEPQKDTADNDSFLLLAALAFISGGAFVGAAKLIKKENIF
;
A
#
# COMPACT_ATOMS: atom_id res chain seq x y z
N MET A 1 11.05 3.50 -17.22
CA MET A 1 10.75 3.70 -18.65
C MET A 1 9.66 2.77 -19.20
N LEU A 2 9.58 1.50 -18.79
CA LEU A 2 8.53 0.58 -19.26
C LEU A 2 7.14 0.87 -18.63
N GLY A 3 7.08 1.39 -17.42
CA GLY A 3 5.82 1.76 -16.74
C GLY A 3 5.13 2.99 -17.34
N ILE A 4 5.90 3.93 -17.87
CA ILE A 4 5.37 5.16 -18.50
C ILE A 4 4.71 4.84 -19.86
N LEU A 5 5.21 3.83 -20.57
CA LEU A 5 4.64 3.42 -21.85
C LEU A 5 3.28 2.73 -21.71
N LEU A 6 3.07 2.00 -20.59
CA LEU A 6 1.80 1.31 -20.31
C LEU A 6 0.72 2.30 -19.88
N THR A 7 1.09 3.35 -19.15
CA THR A 7 0.16 4.43 -18.72
C THR A 7 -0.27 5.30 -19.90
N LEU A 8 0.64 5.54 -20.85
CA LEU A 8 0.34 6.31 -22.07
C LEU A 8 -0.59 5.54 -23.02
N CYS A 9 -0.48 4.20 -23.09
CA CYS A 9 -1.40 3.37 -23.88
C CYS A 9 -2.83 3.34 -23.30
N ILE A 10 -2.99 3.46 -21.98
CA ILE A 10 -4.31 3.51 -21.33
C ILE A 10 -4.96 4.89 -21.57
N MET A 11 -4.20 5.98 -21.54
CA MET A 11 -4.71 7.32 -21.84
C MET A 11 -5.14 7.53 -23.29
N ILE A 12 -4.51 6.85 -24.26
CA ILE A 12 -4.82 7.04 -25.69
C ILE A 12 -6.11 6.29 -26.10
N MET A 13 -6.57 5.31 -25.32
CA MET A 13 -7.80 4.57 -25.64
C MET A 13 -9.10 5.29 -25.27
N TYR A 14 -9.05 6.42 -24.57
CA TYR A 14 -10.26 7.11 -24.08
C TYR A 14 -10.59 8.45 -24.73
N ILE A 15 -9.80 8.91 -25.69
CA ILE A 15 -10.22 10.03 -26.54
C ILE A 15 -10.76 9.46 -27.85
N VAL A 16 -11.92 8.81 -27.79
CA VAL A 16 -12.74 8.61 -28.97
C VAL A 16 -13.53 9.90 -29.18
N PRO A 17 -13.32 10.65 -30.26
CA PRO A 17 -14.18 11.79 -30.55
C PRO A 17 -15.60 11.25 -30.73
N LEU A 18 -16.50 11.74 -29.88
CA LEU A 18 -17.94 11.47 -29.94
C LEU A 18 -18.52 12.13 -31.17
N THR A 19 -18.27 11.58 -32.36
CA THR A 19 -19.00 11.89 -33.57
C THR A 19 -19.78 10.66 -34.03
N ALA A 20 -20.64 10.16 -33.15
CA ALA A 20 -21.77 9.37 -33.60
C ALA A 20 -22.86 10.38 -34.00
N LEU A 21 -23.46 10.17 -35.15
CA LEU A 21 -24.65 10.89 -35.57
C LEU A 21 -25.69 10.70 -34.47
N ALA A 22 -25.86 11.70 -33.62
CA ALA A 22 -26.83 11.63 -32.53
C ALA A 22 -28.24 11.47 -33.13
N ALA A 23 -28.87 10.35 -32.85
CA ALA A 23 -30.32 10.25 -33.00
C ALA A 23 -30.94 11.45 -32.24
N SER A 24 -31.99 12.06 -32.77
CA SER A 24 -32.67 13.13 -32.02
C SER A 24 -33.01 12.64 -30.63
N PRO A 25 -32.68 13.41 -29.57
CA PRO A 25 -32.87 12.95 -28.22
C PRO A 25 -34.33 12.57 -27.98
N ALA A 26 -34.57 11.41 -27.41
CA ALA A 26 -35.92 11.01 -26.99
C ALA A 26 -36.39 11.96 -25.88
N SER A 27 -37.59 12.46 -25.95
CA SER A 27 -38.13 13.41 -24.96
C SER A 27 -38.45 12.76 -23.61
N GLU A 28 -38.41 11.43 -23.51
CA GLU A 28 -38.92 10.66 -22.37
C GLU A 28 -37.83 9.78 -21.71
N THR A 29 -38.02 9.55 -20.44
CA THR A 29 -37.25 8.56 -19.65
C THR A 29 -37.72 7.15 -20.04
N ALA A 30 -36.81 6.20 -20.24
CA ALA A 30 -37.13 4.79 -20.29
C ALA A 30 -37.41 4.28 -18.86
N ASP A 31 -38.67 4.40 -18.40
CA ASP A 31 -39.10 4.10 -17.02
C ASP A 31 -39.64 2.69 -16.88
N PHE A 32 -38.83 1.77 -16.37
CA PHE A 32 -39.20 0.40 -16.08
C PHE A 32 -39.97 0.22 -14.74
N THR A 33 -40.22 1.31 -14.02
CA THR A 33 -41.04 1.33 -12.81
C THR A 33 -42.52 1.68 -13.12
N ALA A 34 -42.82 2.02 -14.36
CA ALA A 34 -44.16 2.42 -14.80
C ALA A 34 -45.18 1.29 -14.70
N SER A 35 -46.43 1.66 -14.61
CA SER A 35 -47.57 0.71 -14.42
C SER A 35 -47.83 -0.22 -15.63
N ASP A 36 -47.27 0.08 -16.80
CA ASP A 36 -47.32 -0.76 -18.01
C ASP A 36 -46.35 -1.96 -17.96
N GLY A 37 -45.64 -2.14 -16.84
CA GLY A 37 -44.66 -3.20 -16.68
C GLY A 37 -43.38 -2.99 -17.50
N GLY A 38 -43.08 -1.76 -17.93
CA GLY A 38 -41.89 -1.40 -18.70
C GLY A 38 -42.04 -1.58 -20.23
N ALA A 39 -43.24 -1.80 -20.73
CA ALA A 39 -43.51 -2.02 -22.16
C ALA A 39 -43.14 -0.78 -23.01
N ALA A 40 -43.47 0.41 -22.58
CA ALA A 40 -43.10 1.64 -23.24
C ALA A 40 -41.56 1.89 -23.15
N ALA A 41 -40.95 1.61 -22.00
CA ALA A 41 -39.52 1.78 -21.78
C ALA A 41 -38.70 0.88 -22.72
N ILE A 42 -39.02 -0.40 -22.86
CA ILE A 42 -38.30 -1.31 -23.76
C ILE A 42 -38.50 -0.97 -25.23
N ALA A 43 -39.73 -0.53 -25.62
CA ALA A 43 -39.97 -0.05 -26.97
C ALA A 43 -39.13 1.20 -27.30
N LEU A 44 -38.96 2.12 -26.32
CA LEU A 44 -38.12 3.31 -26.45
C LEU A 44 -36.66 2.92 -26.62
N LEU A 45 -36.11 2.01 -25.83
CA LEU A 45 -34.74 1.53 -25.98
C LEU A 45 -34.51 0.85 -27.33
N ASN A 46 -35.49 0.03 -27.79
CA ASN A 46 -35.38 -0.66 -29.07
C ASN A 46 -35.48 0.28 -30.28
N SER A 47 -36.07 1.44 -30.12
CA SER A 47 -36.00 2.50 -31.16
C SER A 47 -34.59 3.07 -31.37
N ALA A 48 -33.71 2.93 -30.37
CA ALA A 48 -32.33 3.37 -30.37
C ALA A 48 -31.31 2.22 -30.53
N LYS A 49 -31.76 1.05 -31.02
CA LYS A 49 -30.85 -0.09 -31.23
C LYS A 49 -29.84 0.19 -32.34
N THR A 50 -28.62 -0.27 -32.14
CA THR A 50 -27.51 -0.16 -33.10
C THR A 50 -27.28 -1.46 -33.87
N GLY A 51 -27.85 -2.57 -33.41
CA GLY A 51 -27.77 -3.91 -33.99
C GLY A 51 -29.11 -4.39 -34.56
N THR A 52 -29.17 -5.68 -34.89
CA THR A 52 -30.36 -6.33 -35.44
C THR A 52 -31.28 -6.91 -34.37
N GLU A 53 -30.74 -7.20 -33.19
CA GLU A 53 -31.46 -7.80 -32.08
C GLU A 53 -32.08 -6.75 -31.17
N ASP A 54 -33.28 -7.06 -30.68
CA ASP A 54 -33.98 -6.23 -29.71
C ASP A 54 -33.48 -6.51 -28.29
N SER A 55 -33.29 -5.45 -27.51
CA SER A 55 -33.15 -5.54 -26.06
C SER A 55 -34.45 -6.07 -25.44
N VAL A 56 -34.36 -6.75 -24.32
CA VAL A 56 -35.49 -7.44 -23.70
C VAL A 56 -35.63 -7.03 -22.24
N TRP A 57 -36.87 -6.78 -21.83
CA TRP A 57 -37.24 -6.62 -20.43
C TRP A 57 -38.13 -7.75 -19.93
N ASP A 58 -37.73 -8.42 -18.87
CA ASP A 58 -38.55 -9.36 -18.14
C ASP A 58 -39.02 -8.71 -16.82
N ASN A 59 -40.26 -8.30 -16.79
CA ASN A 59 -40.84 -7.64 -15.63
C ASN A 59 -41.00 -8.58 -14.41
N THR A 60 -41.04 -9.89 -14.60
CA THR A 60 -41.15 -10.86 -13.51
C THR A 60 -39.84 -10.99 -12.75
N THR A 61 -38.76 -11.10 -13.48
CA THR A 61 -37.39 -11.20 -12.91
C THR A 61 -36.73 -9.85 -12.76
N LYS A 62 -37.35 -8.77 -13.21
CA LYS A 62 -36.78 -7.40 -13.28
C LYS A 62 -35.45 -7.38 -14.01
N THR A 63 -35.38 -8.10 -15.13
CA THR A 63 -34.12 -8.26 -15.88
C THR A 63 -34.21 -7.52 -17.21
N LEU A 64 -33.28 -6.58 -17.41
CA LEU A 64 -33.09 -5.85 -18.66
C LEU A 64 -31.86 -6.43 -19.39
N THR A 65 -32.06 -7.09 -20.52
CA THR A 65 -30.99 -7.53 -21.40
C THR A 65 -30.73 -6.49 -22.49
N LEU A 66 -29.57 -5.88 -22.50
CA LEU A 66 -29.16 -4.88 -23.49
C LEU A 66 -28.37 -5.55 -24.62
N LYS A 67 -28.77 -5.26 -25.87
CA LYS A 67 -28.23 -5.91 -27.08
C LYS A 67 -27.77 -4.90 -28.14
N GLY A 68 -26.99 -3.90 -27.71
CA GLY A 68 -26.49 -2.83 -28.60
C GLY A 68 -27.53 -1.72 -28.77
N ILE A 69 -27.46 -0.73 -27.90
CA ILE A 69 -28.28 0.49 -27.97
C ILE A 69 -27.40 1.72 -27.92
N ASP A 70 -27.86 2.80 -28.53
CA ASP A 70 -27.32 4.17 -28.37
C ASP A 70 -28.47 5.10 -28.06
N PHE A 71 -28.86 5.14 -26.79
CA PHE A 71 -30.03 5.85 -26.31
C PHE A 71 -29.66 7.19 -25.67
N THR A 72 -30.26 8.25 -26.16
CA THR A 72 -30.12 9.60 -25.60
C THR A 72 -31.48 10.14 -25.20
N ALA A 73 -31.65 10.49 -23.93
CA ALA A 73 -32.86 11.12 -23.41
C ALA A 73 -32.68 12.62 -23.27
N ALA A 74 -33.74 13.37 -23.56
CA ALA A 74 -33.82 14.80 -23.21
C ALA A 74 -34.27 15.01 -21.76
N ALA A 75 -34.84 13.99 -21.12
CA ALA A 75 -35.30 14.03 -19.74
C ALA A 75 -34.12 14.03 -18.76
N ALA A 76 -34.35 14.50 -17.53
CA ALA A 76 -33.36 14.53 -16.47
C ALA A 76 -32.84 13.14 -16.05
N THR A 77 -33.57 12.07 -16.34
CA THR A 77 -33.17 10.68 -16.13
C THR A 77 -33.33 9.92 -17.44
N ALA A 78 -32.26 9.28 -17.93
CA ALA A 78 -32.38 8.51 -19.17
C ALA A 78 -33.06 7.16 -18.92
N ILE A 79 -32.60 6.39 -17.95
CA ILE A 79 -33.20 5.10 -17.59
C ILE A 79 -33.52 5.08 -16.11
N LYS A 80 -34.73 4.60 -15.77
CA LYS A 80 -35.19 4.35 -14.41
C LYS A 80 -35.52 2.89 -14.23
N LEU A 81 -34.84 2.25 -13.27
CA LEU A 81 -34.96 0.83 -12.97
C LEU A 81 -35.65 0.59 -11.61
N PRO A 82 -36.47 -0.45 -11.47
CA PRO A 82 -37.06 -0.82 -10.17
C PRO A 82 -36.00 -1.39 -9.22
N ASP A 83 -36.36 -1.45 -7.94
CA ASP A 83 -35.57 -2.14 -6.93
C ASP A 83 -35.35 -3.62 -7.27
N GLY A 84 -34.11 -4.09 -7.09
CA GLY A 84 -33.71 -5.46 -7.40
C GLY A 84 -33.49 -5.73 -8.89
N ALA A 85 -33.35 -4.69 -9.71
CA ALA A 85 -33.13 -4.86 -11.15
C ALA A 85 -31.78 -5.52 -11.46
N THR A 86 -31.78 -6.34 -12.51
CA THR A 86 -30.57 -6.91 -13.12
C THR A 86 -30.44 -6.42 -14.55
N VAL A 87 -29.28 -5.87 -14.91
CA VAL A 87 -28.93 -5.51 -16.28
C VAL A 87 -27.95 -6.55 -16.82
N ILE A 88 -28.33 -7.23 -17.89
CA ILE A 88 -27.47 -8.18 -18.61
C ILE A 88 -26.95 -7.52 -19.86
N LEU A 89 -25.64 -7.53 -20.05
CA LEU A 89 -24.96 -7.02 -21.22
C LEU A 89 -24.69 -8.17 -22.18
N ALA A 90 -25.39 -8.23 -23.30
CA ALA A 90 -25.18 -9.28 -24.29
C ALA A 90 -23.74 -9.28 -24.81
N ASP A 91 -23.20 -10.48 -25.01
CA ASP A 91 -21.78 -10.65 -25.38
C ASP A 91 -21.44 -9.96 -26.71
N GLY A 92 -20.33 -9.23 -26.70
CA GLY A 92 -19.82 -8.51 -27.86
C GLY A 92 -20.60 -7.26 -28.23
N THR A 93 -21.62 -6.87 -27.45
CA THR A 93 -22.38 -5.64 -27.71
C THR A 93 -21.81 -4.45 -26.94
N GLU A 94 -22.06 -3.27 -27.49
CA GLU A 94 -21.77 -1.99 -26.89
C GLU A 94 -23.07 -1.22 -26.70
N ASN A 95 -23.35 -0.80 -25.48
CA ASN A 95 -24.56 -0.11 -25.10
C ASN A 95 -24.22 1.28 -24.57
N ARG A 96 -24.84 2.32 -25.10
CA ARG A 96 -24.66 3.71 -24.69
C ARG A 96 -25.97 4.28 -24.18
N ILE A 97 -25.92 4.91 -23.02
CA ILE A 97 -27.04 5.58 -22.37
C ILE A 97 -26.58 6.98 -22.02
N ASN A 98 -27.21 7.99 -22.60
CA ASN A 98 -26.91 9.38 -22.38
C ASN A 98 -28.13 10.08 -21.78
N GLY A 99 -27.97 10.72 -20.63
CA GLY A 99 -28.98 11.57 -20.03
C GLY A 99 -29.10 12.89 -20.79
N GLY A 100 -30.27 13.50 -20.75
CA GLY A 100 -30.49 14.82 -21.29
C GLY A 100 -29.97 15.94 -20.39
N ASN A 101 -29.86 17.13 -20.94
CA ASN A 101 -29.49 18.32 -20.19
C ASN A 101 -30.71 18.86 -19.45
N ALA A 102 -30.64 18.98 -18.13
CA ALA A 102 -31.67 19.70 -17.39
C ALA A 102 -31.46 21.19 -17.57
N ALA A 103 -32.33 21.84 -18.36
CA ALA A 103 -32.41 23.29 -18.36
C ALA A 103 -32.89 23.76 -16.99
N ALA A 104 -31.99 24.27 -16.19
CA ALA A 104 -32.32 24.70 -14.86
C ALA A 104 -32.74 26.15 -14.83
N SER A 105 -33.97 26.38 -14.54
CA SER A 105 -34.43 27.59 -13.88
C SER A 105 -35.43 27.22 -12.79
N GLN A 106 -34.94 26.56 -11.76
CA GLN A 106 -35.70 26.48 -10.51
C GLN A 106 -35.00 27.41 -9.52
N ALA A 107 -35.59 28.54 -9.22
CA ALA A 107 -35.31 29.33 -8.05
C ALA A 107 -35.56 28.44 -6.83
N GLY A 108 -34.52 27.74 -6.36
CA GLY A 108 -34.55 26.89 -5.20
C GLY A 108 -33.77 27.53 -4.07
N SER A 109 -34.23 27.35 -2.85
CA SER A 109 -33.44 27.68 -1.65
C SER A 109 -32.26 26.70 -1.52
N HIS A 110 -31.24 27.05 -0.72
CA HIS A 110 -30.06 26.25 -0.40
C HIS A 110 -30.32 24.78 0.05
N GLN A 111 -31.58 24.39 0.26
CA GLN A 111 -31.97 23.03 0.66
C GLN A 111 -32.52 22.19 -0.48
N ASN A 112 -32.72 22.73 -1.66
CA ASN A 112 -33.24 21.99 -2.80
C ASN A 112 -32.10 21.29 -3.53
N LYS A 113 -32.30 20.01 -3.84
CA LYS A 113 -31.41 19.21 -4.66
C LYS A 113 -32.01 19.04 -6.04
N ILE A 114 -31.26 19.36 -7.07
CA ILE A 114 -31.63 19.13 -8.47
C ILE A 114 -30.64 18.09 -9.01
N SER A 115 -31.15 16.96 -9.47
CA SER A 115 -30.32 15.84 -9.90
C SER A 115 -30.71 15.38 -11.29
N ILE A 116 -29.69 15.05 -12.09
CA ILE A 116 -29.85 14.37 -13.37
C ILE A 116 -29.06 13.06 -13.36
N TYR A 117 -29.62 12.05 -14.04
CA TYR A 117 -29.08 10.70 -14.00
C TYR A 117 -29.00 10.08 -15.40
N GLY A 118 -27.90 9.39 -15.69
CA GLY A 118 -27.87 8.44 -16.79
C GLY A 118 -28.75 7.22 -16.46
N ILE A 119 -28.44 6.53 -15.37
CA ILE A 119 -29.29 5.45 -14.82
C ILE A 119 -29.65 5.80 -13.37
N TYR A 120 -30.93 5.72 -13.04
CA TYR A 120 -31.47 5.77 -11.69
C TYR A 120 -32.06 4.41 -11.33
N ALA A 121 -31.49 3.69 -10.37
CA ALA A 121 -32.07 2.48 -9.81
C ALA A 121 -32.79 2.82 -8.49
N ALA A 122 -34.08 2.45 -8.39
CA ALA A 122 -34.93 2.76 -7.23
C ALA A 122 -34.55 1.95 -5.97
N GLY A 123 -33.65 1.00 -6.07
CA GLY A 123 -33.11 0.17 -4.99
C GLY A 123 -31.86 -0.55 -5.46
N ALA A 124 -31.71 -1.82 -5.09
CA ALA A 124 -30.57 -2.63 -5.47
C ALA A 124 -30.46 -2.83 -6.99
N LEU A 125 -29.23 -2.81 -7.50
CA LEU A 125 -28.91 -2.98 -8.92
C LEU A 125 -27.78 -4.00 -9.09
N THR A 126 -27.97 -4.94 -10.02
CA THR A 126 -26.89 -5.83 -10.47
C THR A 126 -26.62 -5.59 -11.95
N ILE A 127 -25.35 -5.46 -12.35
CA ILE A 127 -24.93 -5.47 -13.76
C ILE A 127 -24.01 -6.66 -13.99
N GLN A 128 -24.26 -7.40 -15.07
CA GLN A 128 -23.45 -8.54 -15.45
C GLN A 128 -23.43 -8.73 -16.97
N GLY A 129 -22.34 -9.29 -17.50
CA GLY A 129 -22.29 -9.78 -18.87
C GLY A 129 -23.07 -11.07 -18.99
N GLU A 130 -23.48 -11.42 -20.20
CA GLU A 130 -24.25 -12.63 -20.49
C GLU A 130 -23.45 -13.90 -20.17
N THR A 131 -22.72 -14.46 -21.11
CA THR A 131 -21.98 -15.73 -20.93
C THR A 131 -20.48 -15.53 -20.87
N LYS A 132 -19.92 -14.74 -21.76
CA LYS A 132 -18.49 -14.47 -21.87
C LYS A 132 -18.06 -13.21 -21.13
N GLY A 133 -19.02 -12.40 -20.68
CA GLY A 133 -18.77 -11.14 -19.99
C GLY A 133 -18.09 -10.07 -20.86
N THR A 134 -18.30 -10.12 -22.19
CA THR A 134 -17.69 -9.18 -23.14
C THR A 134 -18.57 -7.99 -23.50
N GLY A 135 -19.80 -7.96 -23.00
CA GLY A 135 -20.73 -6.84 -23.19
C GLY A 135 -20.23 -5.58 -22.47
N LYS A 136 -20.50 -4.43 -23.08
CA LYS A 136 -20.10 -3.11 -22.57
C LYS A 136 -21.30 -2.20 -22.34
N LEU A 137 -21.22 -1.39 -21.32
CA LEU A 137 -22.21 -0.37 -20.99
C LEU A 137 -21.50 0.95 -20.69
N PHE A 138 -21.84 2.01 -21.44
CA PHE A 138 -21.44 3.38 -21.19
C PHE A 138 -22.66 4.16 -20.73
N VAL A 139 -22.58 4.78 -19.57
CA VAL A 139 -23.65 5.56 -18.97
C VAL A 139 -23.11 6.95 -18.70
N ASN A 140 -23.68 7.96 -19.36
CA ASN A 140 -23.37 9.36 -19.09
C ASN A 140 -24.62 10.04 -18.54
N SER A 141 -24.49 10.85 -17.51
CA SER A 141 -25.53 11.83 -17.22
C SER A 141 -25.43 13.01 -18.20
N GLY A 142 -26.49 13.77 -18.32
CA GLY A 142 -26.45 15.02 -19.07
C GLY A 142 -25.70 16.14 -18.32
N GLU A 143 -25.61 17.29 -18.96
CA GLU A 143 -25.06 18.49 -18.34
C GLU A 143 -26.13 19.21 -17.51
N HIS A 144 -25.73 19.76 -16.39
CA HIS A 144 -26.57 20.58 -15.53
C HIS A 144 -25.97 21.96 -15.32
N ASN A 145 -26.76 22.99 -15.57
CA ASN A 145 -26.39 24.38 -15.28
C ASN A 145 -27.55 25.06 -14.53
N ASN A 146 -27.31 25.41 -13.26
CA ASN A 146 -28.32 26.04 -12.42
C ASN A 146 -27.91 27.50 -12.09
N SER A 147 -28.77 28.43 -12.36
CA SER A 147 -28.58 29.86 -12.00
C SER A 147 -29.11 30.22 -10.60
N GLY A 148 -29.74 29.26 -9.89
CA GLY A 148 -30.28 29.45 -8.53
C GLY A 148 -29.34 28.90 -7.44
N ASP A 149 -29.80 28.95 -6.20
CA ASP A 149 -29.03 28.54 -5.00
C ASP A 149 -29.20 27.05 -4.62
N ALA A 150 -29.73 26.21 -5.49
CA ALA A 150 -29.92 24.79 -5.25
C ALA A 150 -28.61 24.02 -5.43
N TRP A 151 -28.46 22.91 -4.71
CA TRP A 151 -27.39 21.96 -4.95
C TRP A 151 -27.65 21.17 -6.24
N THR A 152 -26.65 21.05 -7.07
CA THR A 152 -26.76 20.40 -8.38
C THR A 152 -25.97 19.09 -8.42
N TYR A 153 -26.60 18.04 -8.93
CA TYR A 153 -26.02 16.72 -9.07
C TYR A 153 -26.13 16.22 -10.50
N SER A 154 -25.00 15.88 -11.11
CA SER A 154 -24.93 15.21 -12.41
C SER A 154 -24.31 13.84 -12.20
N VAL A 155 -25.12 12.76 -12.24
CA VAL A 155 -24.72 11.43 -11.80
C VAL A 155 -24.85 10.43 -12.95
N GLY A 156 -23.75 9.78 -13.33
CA GLY A 156 -23.77 8.73 -14.35
C GLY A 156 -24.69 7.59 -13.96
N LEU A 157 -24.44 6.97 -12.83
CA LEU A 157 -25.25 5.89 -12.28
C LEU A 157 -25.55 6.13 -10.80
N TYR A 158 -26.83 6.18 -10.45
CA TYR A 158 -27.30 6.23 -9.07
C TYR A 158 -28.02 4.96 -8.67
N ALA A 159 -27.65 4.39 -7.53
CA ALA A 159 -28.36 3.26 -6.93
C ALA A 159 -28.88 3.63 -5.53
N ASN A 160 -30.21 3.53 -5.35
CA ASN A 160 -30.86 3.74 -4.05
C ASN A 160 -30.84 2.45 -3.19
N GLY A 161 -29.91 1.54 -3.48
CA GLY A 161 -29.67 0.27 -2.83
C GLY A 161 -28.27 -0.22 -3.15
N ASP A 162 -27.97 -1.45 -2.78
CA ASP A 162 -26.67 -2.05 -3.09
C ASP A 162 -26.43 -2.16 -4.59
N PHE A 163 -25.25 -1.77 -5.04
CA PHE A 163 -24.86 -1.89 -6.44
C PHE A 163 -23.78 -2.98 -6.61
N THR A 164 -24.02 -3.91 -7.52
CA THR A 164 -23.10 -5.02 -7.80
C THR A 164 -22.75 -5.11 -9.28
N VAL A 165 -21.44 -5.17 -9.59
CA VAL A 165 -20.91 -5.55 -10.91
C VAL A 165 -20.29 -6.94 -10.80
N LYS A 166 -20.90 -7.92 -11.51
CA LYS A 166 -20.45 -9.33 -11.50
C LYS A 166 -19.55 -9.67 -12.68
N SER A 167 -19.80 -9.07 -13.84
CA SER A 167 -19.01 -9.27 -15.06
C SER A 167 -19.37 -8.18 -16.10
N GLY A 168 -18.67 -8.18 -17.25
CA GLY A 168 -18.84 -7.15 -18.28
C GLY A 168 -17.98 -5.91 -18.00
N VAL A 169 -18.14 -4.91 -18.85
CA VAL A 169 -17.44 -3.62 -18.74
C VAL A 169 -18.47 -2.51 -18.61
N VAL A 170 -18.44 -1.82 -17.49
CA VAL A 170 -19.35 -0.71 -17.18
C VAL A 170 -18.53 0.58 -17.01
N THR A 171 -18.89 1.60 -17.74
CA THR A 171 -18.38 2.95 -17.55
C THR A 171 -19.53 3.87 -17.19
N ALA A 172 -19.45 4.52 -16.05
CA ALA A 172 -20.43 5.50 -15.58
C ALA A 172 -19.73 6.85 -15.40
N GLN A 173 -20.22 7.88 -16.09
CA GLN A 173 -19.63 9.21 -16.09
C GLN A 173 -20.66 10.26 -15.70
N GLY A 174 -20.28 11.11 -14.74
CA GLY A 174 -20.98 12.35 -14.45
C GLY A 174 -20.80 13.36 -15.59
N GLY A 175 -21.87 14.03 -15.97
CA GLY A 175 -21.80 15.15 -16.90
C GLY A 175 -21.30 16.43 -16.22
N LYS A 176 -21.21 17.52 -16.97
CA LYS A 176 -20.88 18.82 -16.40
C LYS A 176 -21.98 19.28 -15.44
N SER A 177 -21.60 19.64 -14.21
CA SER A 177 -22.50 20.26 -13.24
C SER A 177 -21.97 21.65 -12.90
N SER A 178 -22.77 22.67 -13.10
CA SER A 178 -22.37 24.04 -12.86
C SER A 178 -23.50 24.91 -12.30
N GLY A 179 -23.13 25.98 -11.63
CA GLY A 179 -24.08 26.87 -10.97
C GLY A 179 -24.59 26.31 -9.63
N GLY A 180 -25.54 26.99 -9.01
CA GLY A 180 -25.99 26.66 -7.66
C GLY A 180 -24.97 27.04 -6.57
N ASP A 181 -25.28 26.71 -5.30
CA ASP A 181 -24.34 26.89 -4.19
C ASP A 181 -23.25 25.83 -4.17
N VAL A 182 -23.63 24.59 -4.50
CA VAL A 182 -22.72 23.44 -4.55
C VAL A 182 -23.02 22.62 -5.79
N ALA A 183 -21.98 22.25 -6.52
CA ALA A 183 -22.09 21.47 -7.74
C ALA A 183 -21.37 20.11 -7.58
N PHE A 184 -22.07 19.02 -7.88
CA PHE A 184 -21.51 17.67 -7.86
C PHE A 184 -21.57 17.05 -9.24
N SER A 185 -20.45 16.47 -9.69
CA SER A 185 -20.40 15.63 -10.87
C SER A 185 -19.83 14.26 -10.51
N LEU A 186 -20.69 13.24 -10.52
CA LEU A 186 -20.43 11.94 -9.95
C LEU A 186 -20.52 10.84 -11.00
N GLY A 187 -19.51 9.96 -11.07
CA GLY A 187 -19.57 8.77 -11.92
C GLY A 187 -20.61 7.79 -11.40
N VAL A 188 -20.45 7.35 -10.16
CA VAL A 188 -21.35 6.44 -9.45
C VAL A 188 -21.67 7.01 -8.07
N GLN A 189 -22.95 7.04 -7.73
CA GLN A 189 -23.41 7.41 -6.39
C GLN A 189 -24.27 6.31 -5.80
N ILE A 190 -23.99 5.95 -4.56
CA ILE A 190 -24.75 4.94 -3.79
C ILE A 190 -25.45 5.64 -2.63
N ALA A 191 -26.73 5.32 -2.47
CA ALA A 191 -27.54 5.88 -1.37
C ALA A 191 -27.00 5.46 0.01
N GLU A 192 -27.33 6.28 1.00
CA GLU A 192 -26.95 6.06 2.39
C GLU A 192 -27.35 4.68 2.91
N GLY A 193 -26.42 3.98 3.56
CA GLY A 193 -26.65 2.66 4.15
C GLY A 193 -26.40 1.49 3.20
N HIS A 194 -26.04 1.77 1.95
CA HIS A 194 -25.83 0.77 0.91
C HIS A 194 -24.39 0.76 0.39
N GLY A 195 -23.99 -0.34 -0.28
CA GLY A 195 -22.61 -0.54 -0.69
C GLY A 195 -22.43 -0.84 -2.17
N LEU A 196 -21.17 -0.77 -2.60
CA LEU A 196 -20.70 -1.16 -3.93
C LEU A 196 -19.94 -2.48 -3.84
N SER A 197 -20.27 -3.42 -4.71
CA SER A 197 -19.54 -4.67 -4.87
C SER A 197 -19.10 -4.87 -6.32
N VAL A 198 -17.79 -5.09 -6.55
CA VAL A 198 -17.24 -5.47 -7.86
C VAL A 198 -16.56 -6.83 -7.70
N THR A 199 -17.24 -7.90 -8.11
CA THR A 199 -16.77 -9.27 -7.90
C THR A 199 -16.14 -9.88 -9.16
N GLY A 200 -16.37 -9.26 -10.31
CA GLY A 200 -15.81 -9.58 -11.62
C GLY A 200 -16.11 -8.46 -12.61
N GLY A 201 -15.51 -8.55 -13.79
CA GLY A 201 -15.63 -7.48 -14.78
C GLY A 201 -14.91 -6.19 -14.39
N THR A 202 -15.29 -5.09 -15.02
CA THR A 202 -14.70 -3.78 -14.81
C THR A 202 -15.79 -2.74 -14.60
N LEU A 203 -15.67 -1.97 -13.52
CA LEU A 203 -16.42 -0.73 -13.31
C LEU A 203 -15.46 0.45 -13.41
N THR A 204 -15.67 1.33 -14.39
CA THR A 204 -15.01 2.62 -14.47
C THR A 204 -16.02 3.69 -14.08
N ALA A 205 -15.73 4.42 -13.02
CA ALA A 205 -16.55 5.52 -12.51
C ALA A 205 -15.78 6.83 -12.66
N VAL A 206 -16.34 7.76 -13.44
CA VAL A 206 -15.66 9.01 -13.82
C VAL A 206 -16.47 10.20 -13.32
N GLY A 207 -15.92 10.96 -12.39
CA GLY A 207 -16.44 12.28 -12.06
C GLY A 207 -16.22 13.24 -13.24
N GLY A 208 -17.26 13.92 -13.66
CA GLY A 208 -17.16 14.94 -14.71
C GLY A 208 -16.70 16.29 -14.16
N LYS A 209 -16.85 17.33 -14.95
CA LYS A 209 -16.52 18.70 -14.53
C LYS A 209 -17.60 19.25 -13.61
N SER A 210 -17.22 19.75 -12.46
CA SER A 210 -18.16 20.34 -11.47
C SER A 210 -18.07 21.87 -11.40
N PHE A 211 -17.30 22.52 -12.30
CA PHE A 211 -17.03 23.93 -12.23
C PHE A 211 -17.18 24.63 -13.59
N ASP A 212 -17.79 25.80 -13.58
CA ASP A 212 -17.82 26.71 -14.68
C ASP A 212 -17.90 28.13 -14.13
N ASN A 213 -16.81 28.64 -13.59
CA ASN A 213 -16.77 30.02 -13.15
C ASN A 213 -15.60 30.75 -13.80
N GLU A 214 -15.94 31.66 -14.68
CA GLU A 214 -15.04 32.70 -15.17
C GLU A 214 -14.78 33.77 -14.08
N ASP A 215 -15.47 33.68 -12.93
CA ASP A 215 -15.36 34.63 -11.81
C ASP A 215 -14.61 34.04 -10.63
N PRO A 216 -13.30 34.33 -10.47
CA PRO A 216 -12.48 33.83 -9.38
C PRO A 216 -12.91 34.35 -7.99
N ASP A 217 -13.73 35.38 -7.89
CA ASP A 217 -14.18 35.99 -6.65
C ASP A 217 -15.44 35.30 -6.06
N ASN A 218 -16.08 34.42 -6.82
CA ASN A 218 -17.30 33.70 -6.40
C ASN A 218 -17.03 32.18 -6.33
N VAL A 219 -16.11 31.78 -5.44
CA VAL A 219 -15.74 30.39 -5.21
C VAL A 219 -16.90 29.67 -4.53
N ARG A 220 -17.74 29.02 -5.32
CA ARG A 220 -18.76 28.09 -4.82
C ARG A 220 -18.10 26.70 -4.67
N GLU A 221 -18.58 25.90 -3.74
CA GLU A 221 -18.04 24.56 -3.54
C GLU A 221 -18.40 23.68 -4.73
N SER A 222 -17.40 22.99 -5.27
CA SER A 222 -17.57 22.06 -6.38
C SER A 222 -16.86 20.74 -6.10
N PHE A 223 -17.54 19.63 -6.43
CA PHE A 223 -17.06 18.29 -6.17
C PHE A 223 -17.14 17.43 -7.43
N SER A 224 -16.02 16.83 -7.82
CA SER A 224 -15.95 15.84 -8.88
C SER A 224 -15.51 14.52 -8.27
N GLU A 225 -16.36 13.49 -8.37
CA GLU A 225 -16.09 12.21 -7.71
C GLU A 225 -16.33 11.03 -8.67
N GLY A 226 -15.38 10.10 -8.69
CA GLY A 226 -15.57 8.85 -9.41
C GLY A 226 -16.68 8.03 -8.75
N VAL A 227 -16.48 7.68 -7.48
CA VAL A 227 -17.45 6.94 -6.65
C VAL A 227 -17.73 7.72 -5.37
N ASP A 228 -19.00 8.00 -5.11
CA ASP A 228 -19.50 8.65 -3.88
C ASP A 228 -20.36 7.69 -3.06
N ILE A 229 -19.98 7.46 -1.80
CA ILE A 229 -20.74 6.68 -0.83
C ILE A 229 -20.80 7.43 0.51
N TYR A 230 -21.99 7.86 0.90
CA TYR A 230 -22.16 8.58 2.16
C TYR A 230 -21.99 7.66 3.39
N ARG A 231 -22.66 6.49 3.41
CA ARG A 231 -22.53 5.45 4.44
C ARG A 231 -22.67 4.09 3.80
N GLY A 232 -21.61 3.31 3.75
CA GLY A 232 -21.61 2.00 3.11
C GLY A 232 -20.21 1.54 2.75
N ASN A 233 -20.08 0.31 2.30
CA ASN A 233 -18.80 -0.30 2.01
C ASN A 233 -18.57 -0.44 0.51
N ILE A 234 -17.30 -0.38 0.11
CA ILE A 234 -16.84 -0.82 -1.21
C ILE A 234 -16.10 -2.14 -1.05
N ASN A 235 -16.55 -3.17 -1.75
CA ASN A 235 -15.94 -4.48 -1.78
C ASN A 235 -15.52 -4.84 -3.20
N VAL A 236 -14.21 -4.99 -3.44
CA VAL A 236 -13.66 -5.44 -4.72
C VAL A 236 -12.99 -6.78 -4.51
N SER A 237 -13.45 -7.82 -5.21
CA SER A 237 -13.02 -9.19 -4.96
C SER A 237 -13.00 -10.03 -6.24
N GLY A 238 -12.52 -11.27 -6.15
CA GLY A 238 -12.37 -12.14 -7.31
C GLY A 238 -11.44 -11.54 -8.35
N SER A 239 -11.91 -11.38 -9.59
CA SER A 239 -11.23 -10.69 -10.68
C SER A 239 -11.77 -9.28 -10.95
N GLY A 240 -12.59 -8.75 -10.04
CA GLY A 240 -13.22 -7.44 -10.18
C GLY A 240 -12.22 -6.30 -10.28
N LYS A 241 -12.54 -5.31 -11.13
CA LYS A 241 -11.75 -4.10 -11.31
C LYS A 241 -12.60 -2.87 -11.08
N LEU A 242 -12.18 -2.02 -10.15
CA LEU A 242 -12.76 -0.70 -9.94
C LEU A 242 -11.73 0.35 -10.36
N ILE A 243 -12.11 1.18 -11.32
CA ILE A 243 -11.33 2.33 -11.79
C ILE A 243 -12.16 3.57 -11.47
N ALA A 244 -11.67 4.39 -10.57
CA ALA A 244 -12.37 5.58 -10.12
C ALA A 244 -11.52 6.82 -10.44
N GLU A 245 -12.05 7.69 -11.30
CA GLU A 245 -11.30 8.80 -11.88
C GLU A 245 -12.11 10.08 -11.82
N THR A 246 -11.43 11.21 -11.93
CA THR A 246 -12.08 12.49 -12.18
C THR A 246 -11.46 13.16 -13.40
N LEU A 247 -12.26 13.91 -14.12
CA LEU A 247 -11.71 14.83 -15.12
C LEU A 247 -10.96 15.96 -14.39
N PRO A 248 -9.90 16.52 -15.01
CA PRO A 248 -9.21 17.67 -14.43
C PRO A 248 -10.19 18.80 -14.12
N ASP A 249 -10.25 19.18 -12.85
CA ASP A 249 -11.15 20.21 -12.33
C ASP A 249 -10.41 21.11 -11.33
N ILE A 250 -10.95 22.29 -11.05
CA ILE A 250 -10.37 23.28 -10.13
C ILE A 250 -10.87 23.06 -8.69
N GLY A 251 -11.99 22.31 -8.52
CA GLY A 251 -12.61 22.03 -7.22
C GLY A 251 -12.02 20.83 -6.49
N PHE A 252 -12.71 20.40 -5.45
CA PHE A 252 -12.38 19.17 -4.75
C PHE A 252 -12.69 17.97 -5.64
N SER A 253 -11.68 17.11 -5.86
CA SER A 253 -11.87 15.92 -6.67
C SER A 253 -11.37 14.68 -5.97
N PHE A 254 -12.22 13.62 -5.96
CA PHE A 254 -11.94 12.34 -5.35
C PHE A 254 -12.22 11.21 -6.34
N GLY A 255 -11.27 10.29 -6.49
CA GLY A 255 -11.53 9.06 -7.22
C GLY A 255 -12.59 8.23 -6.49
N ILE A 256 -12.34 7.96 -5.20
CA ILE A 256 -13.26 7.26 -4.29
C ILE A 256 -13.48 8.13 -3.06
N TYR A 257 -14.73 8.44 -2.75
CA TYR A 257 -15.12 9.18 -1.56
C TYR A 257 -16.09 8.36 -0.71
N ILE A 258 -15.70 8.04 0.53
CA ILE A 258 -16.50 7.32 1.52
C ILE A 258 -16.54 8.15 2.80
N ILE A 259 -17.72 8.67 3.17
CA ILE A 259 -17.85 9.41 4.43
C ILE A 259 -17.83 8.46 5.62
N SER A 260 -18.54 7.32 5.54
CA SER A 260 -18.52 6.33 6.61
C SER A 260 -18.68 4.92 6.04
N GLY A 261 -17.65 4.09 6.18
CA GLY A 261 -17.62 2.74 5.65
C GLY A 261 -16.21 2.31 5.25
N ASN A 262 -16.08 1.11 4.74
CA ASN A 262 -14.79 0.50 4.46
C ASN A 262 -14.55 0.31 2.96
N LEU A 263 -13.28 0.39 2.55
CA LEU A 263 -12.81 -0.13 1.27
C LEU A 263 -12.07 -1.45 1.51
N THR A 264 -12.57 -2.53 0.94
CA THR A 264 -11.95 -3.85 1.03
C THR A 264 -11.56 -4.37 -0.35
N VAL A 265 -10.29 -4.76 -0.50
CA VAL A 265 -9.74 -5.34 -1.73
C VAL A 265 -9.09 -6.68 -1.41
N LYS A 266 -9.48 -7.73 -2.11
CA LYS A 266 -8.99 -9.09 -1.87
C LYS A 266 -8.90 -9.92 -3.15
N ASP A 267 -8.37 -11.13 -3.02
CA ASP A 267 -8.18 -12.08 -4.10
C ASP A 267 -7.21 -11.55 -5.19
N SER A 268 -7.63 -11.49 -6.45
CA SER A 268 -6.89 -10.88 -7.56
C SER A 268 -7.50 -9.55 -8.03
N ALA A 269 -8.30 -8.92 -7.19
CA ALA A 269 -9.01 -7.69 -7.52
C ALA A 269 -8.06 -6.50 -7.75
N PHE A 270 -8.55 -5.54 -8.50
CA PHE A 270 -7.80 -4.32 -8.82
C PHE A 270 -8.63 -3.07 -8.52
N VAL A 271 -8.03 -2.13 -7.81
CA VAL A 271 -8.59 -0.80 -7.60
C VAL A 271 -7.58 0.23 -8.11
N SER A 272 -8.02 1.11 -8.98
CA SER A 272 -7.28 2.32 -9.36
C SER A 272 -8.09 3.56 -9.01
N ALA A 273 -7.41 4.54 -8.45
CA ALA A 273 -8.01 5.84 -8.18
C ALA A 273 -7.11 6.96 -8.70
N THR A 274 -7.71 7.92 -9.44
CA THR A 274 -6.99 9.04 -10.06
C THR A 274 -7.78 10.33 -9.84
N ALA A 275 -7.29 11.19 -8.97
CA ALA A 275 -7.88 12.48 -8.65
C ALA A 275 -6.91 13.31 -7.79
N SER A 276 -7.28 14.53 -7.40
CA SER A 276 -6.50 15.32 -6.43
C SER A 276 -6.49 14.65 -5.04
N GLY A 277 -7.64 14.15 -4.57
CA GLY A 277 -7.76 13.30 -3.39
C GLY A 277 -8.20 11.90 -3.84
N ALA A 278 -7.27 11.06 -4.35
CA ALA A 278 -7.66 9.85 -5.08
C ALA A 278 -8.54 8.88 -4.29
N ILE A 279 -8.25 8.65 -3.01
CA ILE A 279 -9.11 7.87 -2.09
C ILE A 279 -9.29 8.67 -0.81
N ASN A 280 -10.54 8.96 -0.45
CA ASN A 280 -10.90 9.56 0.82
C ASN A 280 -11.88 8.66 1.59
N ILE A 281 -11.49 8.22 2.77
CA ILE A 281 -12.34 7.49 3.70
C ILE A 281 -12.41 8.30 4.99
N SER A 282 -13.51 9.04 5.19
CA SER A 282 -13.62 9.95 6.33
C SER A 282 -13.83 9.24 7.67
N ASN A 283 -14.47 8.07 7.68
CA ASN A 283 -14.69 7.27 8.89
C ASN A 283 -14.83 5.80 8.48
N GLY A 284 -13.75 5.02 8.63
CA GLY A 284 -13.73 3.60 8.27
C GLY A 284 -12.33 3.11 7.90
N ASP A 285 -12.24 1.85 7.52
CA ASP A 285 -10.99 1.16 7.27
C ASP A 285 -10.72 0.97 5.78
N LEU A 286 -9.42 0.96 5.42
CA LEU A 286 -8.94 0.42 4.16
C LEU A 286 -8.29 -0.94 4.43
N LYS A 287 -8.76 -2.00 3.76
CA LYS A 287 -8.28 -3.37 3.92
C LYS A 287 -7.83 -3.97 2.60
N LEU A 288 -6.57 -4.35 2.51
CA LEU A 288 -5.97 -5.04 1.37
C LEU A 288 -5.44 -6.39 1.83
N SER A 289 -6.08 -7.47 1.41
CA SER A 289 -5.65 -8.85 1.72
C SER A 289 -5.18 -9.64 0.49
N GLY A 290 -5.28 -9.04 -0.69
CA GLY A 290 -4.84 -9.57 -1.97
C GLY A 290 -5.11 -8.59 -3.10
N GLY A 291 -4.68 -8.90 -4.31
CA GLY A 291 -4.85 -8.00 -5.45
C GLY A 291 -3.99 -6.75 -5.40
N LYS A 292 -4.50 -5.65 -5.95
CA LYS A 292 -3.73 -4.40 -6.06
C LYS A 292 -4.60 -3.17 -5.88
N ILE A 293 -4.09 -2.21 -5.12
CA ILE A 293 -4.56 -0.83 -5.09
C ILE A 293 -3.49 0.05 -5.72
N SER A 294 -3.85 0.85 -6.72
CA SER A 294 -2.97 1.77 -7.42
C SER A 294 -3.56 3.18 -7.39
N VAL A 295 -2.90 4.06 -6.65
CA VAL A 295 -3.27 5.47 -6.57
C VAL A 295 -2.30 6.26 -7.45
N LEU A 296 -2.81 6.68 -8.60
CA LEU A 296 -2.06 7.47 -9.56
C LEU A 296 -2.56 8.92 -9.50
N GLY A 297 -1.67 9.83 -9.75
CA GLY A 297 -2.11 11.18 -9.87
C GLY A 297 -2.03 11.69 -11.30
N THR A 298 -2.84 12.67 -11.59
CA THR A 298 -2.74 13.44 -12.80
C THR A 298 -1.61 14.44 -12.66
N ASN A 299 -0.56 14.30 -13.46
CA ASN A 299 0.37 15.39 -13.71
C ASN A 299 -0.28 16.29 -14.75
N ASP A 300 -1.00 17.29 -14.30
CA ASP A 300 -1.32 18.41 -15.20
C ASP A 300 -0.15 19.40 -15.15
N ALA A 301 0.72 19.30 -16.14
CA ALA A 301 1.88 20.17 -16.26
C ALA A 301 1.52 21.64 -16.58
N ALA A 302 0.24 21.96 -16.73
CA ALA A 302 -0.23 23.28 -17.09
C ALA A 302 -0.64 24.14 -15.88
N SER A 303 -0.85 23.57 -14.71
CA SER A 303 -1.13 24.32 -13.49
C SER A 303 0.01 24.17 -12.49
N ALA A 304 0.55 25.29 -12.00
CA ALA A 304 1.58 25.33 -10.95
C ALA A 304 1.09 24.85 -9.56
N VAL A 305 0.02 24.08 -9.53
CA VAL A 305 -0.54 23.48 -8.32
C VAL A 305 -0.17 22.02 -8.33
N THR A 306 0.78 21.67 -7.44
CA THR A 306 1.09 20.27 -7.14
C THR A 306 -0.12 19.67 -6.43
N ILE A 307 -0.95 18.93 -7.14
CA ILE A 307 -2.13 18.29 -6.59
C ILE A 307 -1.64 17.11 -5.75
N ALA A 308 -1.76 17.23 -4.43
CA ALA A 308 -1.37 16.19 -3.51
C ALA A 308 -2.27 14.97 -3.71
N LYS A 309 -1.66 13.84 -4.04
CA LYS A 309 -2.30 12.55 -4.31
C LYS A 309 -2.33 11.77 -3.02
N ASN A 310 -3.37 11.96 -2.25
CA ASN A 310 -3.37 11.47 -0.87
C ASN A 310 -4.51 10.50 -0.65
N ILE A 311 -4.24 9.47 0.14
CA ILE A 311 -5.27 8.70 0.81
C ILE A 311 -5.50 9.38 2.14
N PHE A 312 -6.67 9.97 2.29
CA PHE A 312 -7.11 10.52 3.57
C PHE A 312 -7.92 9.46 4.28
N ALA A 313 -7.30 8.76 5.22
CA ALA A 313 -8.05 8.05 6.25
C ALA A 313 -8.15 9.01 7.43
N THR A 314 -9.37 9.36 7.81
CA THR A 314 -9.58 10.30 8.92
C THR A 314 -9.54 9.59 10.27
N ALA A 315 -9.67 10.40 11.28
CA ALA A 315 -9.61 10.22 12.72
C ALA A 315 -10.09 8.90 13.35
N ASN A 316 -10.78 8.02 12.63
CA ASN A 316 -11.34 6.78 13.19
C ASN A 316 -11.11 5.55 12.30
N GLY A 317 -10.20 5.62 11.35
CA GLY A 317 -9.98 4.53 10.40
C GLY A 317 -8.58 3.93 10.49
N ASN A 318 -8.50 2.65 10.14
CA ASN A 318 -7.25 1.92 10.07
C ASN A 318 -6.92 1.58 8.61
N ILE A 319 -5.63 1.38 8.34
CA ILE A 319 -5.16 0.79 7.10
C ILE A 319 -4.55 -0.57 7.45
N GLU A 320 -5.08 -1.63 6.86
CA GLU A 320 -4.63 -3.00 7.05
C GLU A 320 -4.16 -3.57 5.70
N VAL A 321 -2.87 -3.91 5.60
CA VAL A 321 -2.30 -4.62 4.45
C VAL A 321 -1.79 -5.96 4.91
N SER A 322 -2.50 -7.03 4.56
CA SER A 322 -2.12 -8.40 4.90
C SER A 322 -1.66 -9.21 3.68
N GLY A 323 -1.81 -8.66 2.48
CA GLY A 323 -1.37 -9.25 1.21
C GLY A 323 -1.58 -8.29 0.05
N GLY A 324 -1.15 -8.69 -1.14
CA GLY A 324 -1.30 -7.87 -2.35
C GLY A 324 -0.30 -6.72 -2.45
N GLU A 325 -0.62 -5.76 -3.30
CA GLU A 325 0.25 -4.62 -3.61
C GLU A 325 -0.53 -3.30 -3.47
N PHE A 326 0.00 -2.38 -2.67
CA PHE A 326 -0.53 -1.06 -2.47
C PHE A 326 0.47 -0.02 -2.97
N GLU A 327 0.19 0.59 -4.10
CA GLU A 327 1.00 1.66 -4.70
C GLU A 327 0.27 3.00 -4.60
N CYS A 328 0.93 3.98 -4.01
CA CYS A 328 0.45 5.35 -3.91
C CYS A 328 1.55 6.30 -4.37
N ALA A 329 1.41 6.89 -5.56
CA ALA A 329 2.41 7.82 -6.10
C ALA A 329 2.56 9.10 -5.26
N GLY A 330 1.51 9.46 -4.50
CA GLY A 330 1.54 10.51 -3.49
C GLY A 330 1.77 9.98 -2.08
N GLY A 331 1.22 10.65 -1.09
CA GLY A 331 1.30 10.24 0.31
C GLY A 331 0.08 9.49 0.81
N ILE A 332 0.29 8.74 1.87
CA ILE A 332 -0.77 8.17 2.72
C ILE A 332 -0.88 9.07 3.94
N TYR A 333 -2.03 9.71 4.11
CA TYR A 333 -2.32 10.58 5.24
C TYR A 333 -3.37 9.95 6.15
N MET A 334 -3.08 9.90 7.44
CA MET A 334 -4.00 9.48 8.48
C MET A 334 -4.13 10.63 9.48
N ASP A 335 -5.34 11.15 9.68
CA ASP A 335 -5.56 12.26 10.61
C ASP A 335 -5.63 11.78 12.05
N SER A 336 -4.48 11.72 12.73
CA SER A 336 -4.44 11.43 14.16
C SER A 336 -4.80 12.63 15.04
N TYR A 337 -4.87 13.83 14.47
CA TYR A 337 -5.14 15.05 15.26
C TYR A 337 -6.57 15.09 15.84
N HIS A 338 -7.53 14.53 15.10
CA HIS A 338 -8.93 14.40 15.54
C HIS A 338 -9.26 13.01 16.09
N ALA A 339 -8.36 12.02 15.94
CA ALA A 339 -8.52 10.70 16.51
C ALA A 339 -8.25 10.70 18.02
N LYS A 340 -8.92 9.82 18.75
CA LYS A 340 -8.46 9.48 20.09
C LYS A 340 -7.14 8.74 19.98
N GLU A 341 -6.21 9.01 20.88
CA GLU A 341 -4.90 8.37 20.92
C GLU A 341 -5.03 6.85 20.77
N GLY A 342 -4.27 6.28 19.84
CA GLY A 342 -4.27 4.85 19.53
C GLY A 342 -5.32 4.37 18.53
N GLN A 343 -6.06 5.25 17.85
CA GLN A 343 -7.11 4.86 16.92
C GLN A 343 -6.73 4.89 15.43
N ALA A 344 -5.68 5.61 15.04
CA ALA A 344 -5.21 5.63 13.65
C ALA A 344 -4.06 4.63 13.48
N VAL A 345 -4.37 3.38 13.18
CA VAL A 345 -3.36 2.31 13.05
C VAL A 345 -3.14 1.96 11.58
N PHE A 346 -1.88 2.00 11.17
CA PHE A 346 -1.44 1.44 9.90
C PHE A 346 -0.70 0.12 10.17
N SER A 347 -1.28 -0.99 9.75
CA SER A 347 -0.75 -2.33 9.97
C SER A 347 -0.39 -3.01 8.66
N VAL A 348 0.85 -3.50 8.55
CA VAL A 348 1.34 -4.31 7.43
C VAL A 348 1.80 -5.65 7.99
N THR A 349 1.04 -6.69 7.68
CA THR A 349 1.32 -8.07 8.10
C THR A 349 1.79 -8.95 6.94
N GLY A 350 1.66 -8.44 5.71
CA GLY A 350 2.07 -9.09 4.46
C GLY A 350 1.92 -8.15 3.27
N GLY A 351 2.25 -8.62 2.07
CA GLY A 351 2.16 -7.82 0.84
C GLY A 351 3.23 -6.73 0.73
N LYS A 352 2.95 -5.75 -0.14
CA LYS A 352 3.87 -4.64 -0.43
C LYS A 352 3.14 -3.31 -0.43
N VAL A 353 3.72 -2.33 0.24
CA VAL A 353 3.28 -0.92 0.23
C VAL A 353 4.39 -0.07 -0.37
N THR A 354 4.06 0.76 -1.36
CA THR A 354 4.98 1.74 -1.94
C THR A 354 4.29 3.11 -1.99
N THR A 355 4.90 4.10 -1.36
CA THR A 355 4.32 5.45 -1.28
C THR A 355 5.41 6.52 -1.17
N SER A 356 5.11 7.77 -1.56
CA SER A 356 6.05 8.87 -1.35
C SER A 356 6.20 9.20 0.14
N HIS A 357 5.14 9.12 0.93
CA HIS A 357 5.21 9.33 2.37
C HIS A 357 4.02 8.73 3.13
N ILE A 358 4.26 8.41 4.40
CA ILE A 358 3.26 8.01 5.39
C ILE A 358 3.23 9.10 6.45
N TYR A 359 2.06 9.71 6.66
CA TYR A 359 1.90 10.82 7.58
C TYR A 359 0.72 10.58 8.51
N GLY A 360 0.94 10.76 9.80
CA GLY A 360 -0.09 10.91 10.82
C GLY A 360 -0.62 9.66 11.51
N PRO A 361 -0.23 8.40 11.22
CA PRO A 361 -0.75 7.31 12.03
C PRO A 361 -0.25 7.42 13.49
N ASP A 362 -1.13 7.10 14.44
CA ASP A 362 -0.71 6.93 15.83
C ASP A 362 0.28 5.77 15.95
N LYS A 363 0.07 4.73 15.13
CA LYS A 363 0.95 3.58 15.12
C LYS A 363 1.09 3.00 13.72
N LEU A 364 2.33 2.95 13.23
CA LEU A 364 2.73 2.15 12.08
C LEU A 364 3.32 0.83 12.60
N THR A 365 2.68 -0.29 12.30
CA THR A 365 3.15 -1.62 12.67
C THR A 365 3.48 -2.43 11.43
N ILE A 366 4.70 -2.95 11.35
CA ILE A 366 5.14 -3.85 10.29
C ILE A 366 5.57 -5.16 10.94
N SER A 367 4.74 -6.18 10.83
CA SER A 367 5.00 -7.53 11.34
C SER A 367 5.23 -8.55 10.22
N GLY A 368 5.17 -8.12 8.97
CA GLY A 368 5.47 -8.88 7.75
C GLY A 368 5.37 -7.98 6.52
N GLY A 369 5.68 -8.53 5.34
CA GLY A 369 5.62 -7.78 4.09
C GLY A 369 6.73 -6.74 3.92
N THR A 370 6.51 -5.82 2.98
CA THR A 370 7.49 -4.79 2.60
C THR A 370 6.81 -3.42 2.52
N VAL A 371 7.42 -2.42 3.16
CA VAL A 371 7.02 -1.01 3.06
C VAL A 371 8.18 -0.22 2.47
N VAL A 372 7.91 0.53 1.41
CA VAL A 372 8.84 1.48 0.80
C VAL A 372 8.20 2.87 0.81
N SER A 373 8.85 3.82 1.42
CA SER A 373 8.35 5.19 1.58
C SER A 373 9.47 6.21 1.39
N GLY A 374 9.16 7.39 0.89
CA GLY A 374 10.08 8.52 0.95
C GLY A 374 10.25 9.01 2.38
N ARG A 375 9.14 9.21 3.09
CA ARG A 375 9.13 9.70 4.47
C ARG A 375 8.10 8.97 5.33
N VAL A 376 8.42 8.83 6.61
CA VAL A 376 7.49 8.32 7.64
C VAL A 376 7.38 9.32 8.78
N ASN A 377 6.16 9.77 9.06
CA ASN A 377 5.82 10.59 10.23
C ASN A 377 4.67 9.93 10.97
N ALA A 378 4.94 9.38 12.14
CA ALA A 378 3.99 8.62 12.96
C ALA A 378 4.27 8.86 14.45
N ASN A 379 3.29 8.65 15.34
CA ASN A 379 3.61 8.70 16.77
C ASN A 379 4.48 7.52 17.19
N THR A 380 4.17 6.32 16.73
CA THR A 380 4.96 5.11 17.02
C THR A 380 5.24 4.34 15.74
N VAL A 381 6.49 3.95 15.53
CA VAL A 381 6.90 3.02 14.48
C VAL A 381 7.38 1.73 15.13
N LEU A 382 6.71 0.62 14.81
CA LEU A 382 7.02 -0.72 15.32
C LEU A 382 7.31 -1.67 14.17
N LEU A 383 8.57 -2.09 14.04
CA LEU A 383 9.00 -3.11 13.10
C LEU A 383 9.33 -4.41 13.87
N GLN A 384 8.51 -5.43 13.66
CA GLN A 384 8.64 -6.74 14.32
C GLN A 384 9.21 -7.80 13.36
N ASN A 385 8.82 -7.69 12.07
CA ASN A 385 9.27 -8.55 10.99
C ASN A 385 9.00 -7.85 9.64
N GLY A 386 9.44 -8.43 8.50
CA GLY A 386 9.31 -7.80 7.19
C GLY A 386 10.35 -6.71 6.96
N SER A 387 10.04 -5.70 6.14
CA SER A 387 10.99 -4.63 5.83
C SER A 387 10.32 -3.25 5.76
N LEU A 388 11.05 -2.25 6.25
CA LEU A 388 10.76 -0.84 6.07
C LEU A 388 11.98 -0.17 5.41
N THR A 389 11.78 0.32 4.19
CA THR A 389 12.77 1.10 3.46
C THR A 389 12.28 2.54 3.34
N VAL A 390 13.09 3.50 3.78
CA VAL A 390 12.75 4.93 3.72
C VAL A 390 13.84 5.67 2.97
N ARG A 391 13.46 6.43 1.95
CA ARG A 391 14.37 7.22 1.11
C ARG A 391 13.85 8.65 1.02
N GLU A 392 14.41 9.54 1.82
CA GLU A 392 14.05 10.95 1.82
C GLU A 392 14.95 11.74 0.91
N ALA A 393 14.35 12.47 -0.04
CA ALA A 393 15.09 13.27 -1.00
C ALA A 393 15.80 14.46 -0.33
N VAL A 394 17.02 14.72 -0.75
CA VAL A 394 17.76 15.94 -0.42
C VAL A 394 17.48 16.98 -1.51
N HIS A 395 17.04 18.17 -1.11
CA HIS A 395 16.70 19.25 -2.02
C HIS A 395 17.69 20.39 -1.95
N MET A 396 18.05 20.97 -3.11
CA MET A 396 18.72 22.27 -3.20
C MET A 396 17.74 23.36 -3.60
N TYR A 397 17.78 24.49 -2.91
CA TYR A 397 17.03 25.68 -3.32
C TYR A 397 17.88 26.51 -4.31
N PRO A 398 17.57 26.50 -5.62
CA PRO A 398 18.40 27.14 -6.65
C PRO A 398 18.43 28.67 -6.57
N ASN A 399 17.54 29.30 -5.77
CA ASN A 399 17.39 30.76 -5.71
C ASN A 399 17.96 31.42 -4.44
N SER A 400 18.55 30.66 -3.50
CA SER A 400 19.02 31.17 -2.21
C SER A 400 20.51 30.95 -1.95
N GLY A 401 21.33 30.76 -3.00
CA GLY A 401 22.78 30.64 -2.87
C GLY A 401 23.20 29.33 -2.19
N ASP A 402 22.91 28.22 -2.82
CA ASP A 402 23.38 26.86 -2.47
C ASP A 402 22.97 26.33 -1.08
N VAL A 403 21.79 26.70 -0.59
CA VAL A 403 21.26 26.11 0.65
C VAL A 403 20.63 24.75 0.34
N MET A 404 21.24 23.69 0.87
CA MET A 404 20.68 22.34 0.84
C MET A 404 19.65 22.18 1.98
N TYR A 405 18.54 21.54 1.66
CA TYR A 405 17.54 21.15 2.64
C TYR A 405 17.47 19.62 2.71
N ALA A 406 17.74 19.06 3.87
CA ALA A 406 17.57 17.63 4.14
C ALA A 406 16.61 17.45 5.31
N SER A 407 15.47 16.86 5.00
CA SER A 407 14.45 16.56 5.99
C SER A 407 14.71 15.21 6.66
N HIS A 408 14.01 14.92 7.75
CA HIS A 408 14.07 13.61 8.37
C HIS A 408 13.32 12.56 7.53
N ALA A 409 13.93 11.40 7.35
CA ALA A 409 13.29 10.24 6.73
C ALA A 409 12.25 9.63 7.67
N ILE A 410 12.55 9.56 8.98
CA ILE A 410 11.58 9.09 9.99
C ILE A 410 11.45 10.14 11.11
N TYR A 411 10.22 10.55 11.35
CA TYR A 411 9.84 11.37 12.51
C TYR A 411 8.81 10.60 13.34
N CYS A 412 9.14 10.32 14.60
CA CYS A 412 8.21 9.63 15.49
C CYS A 412 8.51 9.93 16.96
N LYS A 413 7.57 9.63 17.87
CA LYS A 413 7.84 9.67 19.32
C LYS A 413 8.56 8.43 19.81
N ASN A 414 8.28 7.27 19.20
CA ASN A 414 8.93 6.02 19.54
C ASN A 414 9.23 5.21 18.28
N LEU A 415 10.45 4.71 18.17
CA LEU A 415 10.89 3.76 17.16
C LEU A 415 11.30 2.46 17.85
N THR A 416 10.65 1.36 17.51
CA THR A 416 10.99 0.04 18.04
C THR A 416 11.24 -0.92 16.89
N VAL A 417 12.42 -1.54 16.87
CA VAL A 417 12.78 -2.61 15.94
C VAL A 417 13.12 -3.85 16.76
N SER A 418 12.24 -4.84 16.71
CA SER A 418 12.43 -6.14 17.38
C SER A 418 12.70 -7.28 16.40
N GLY A 419 12.63 -7.02 15.10
CA GLY A 419 12.92 -7.97 14.02
C GLY A 419 12.79 -7.31 12.66
N GLY A 420 13.04 -8.07 11.58
CA GLY A 420 12.94 -7.59 10.21
C GLY A 420 14.11 -6.70 9.77
N VAL A 421 13.88 -5.88 8.75
CA VAL A 421 14.90 -5.00 8.15
C VAL A 421 14.39 -3.55 8.13
N LEU A 422 15.14 -2.65 8.75
CA LEU A 422 14.95 -1.20 8.62
C LEU A 422 16.12 -0.61 7.85
N ASP A 423 15.83 0.02 6.72
CA ASP A 423 16.83 0.70 5.90
C ASP A 423 16.34 2.13 5.60
N ALA A 424 16.96 3.13 6.20
CA ALA A 424 16.63 4.53 5.99
C ALA A 424 17.84 5.32 5.52
N ALA A 425 17.65 6.15 4.49
CA ALA A 425 18.70 6.97 3.95
C ALA A 425 18.16 8.30 3.39
N TRP A 426 19.04 9.29 3.32
CA TRP A 426 18.84 10.42 2.43
C TRP A 426 19.18 10.01 1.00
N ASP A 427 18.31 10.38 0.08
CA ASP A 427 18.49 10.16 -1.35
C ASP A 427 19.19 11.37 -1.97
N TRP A 428 20.41 11.15 -2.44
CA TRP A 428 21.29 12.16 -2.99
C TRP A 428 21.32 12.15 -4.53
N ASP A 429 20.31 11.61 -5.18
CA ASP A 429 20.23 11.25 -6.60
C ASP A 429 20.98 12.16 -7.58
N GLU A 430 21.02 13.47 -7.31
CA GLU A 430 21.67 14.45 -8.18
C GLU A 430 22.91 15.12 -7.54
N TYR A 431 23.27 14.78 -6.29
CA TYR A 431 24.28 15.49 -5.52
C TYR A 431 25.32 14.56 -4.90
N THR A 432 26.56 15.04 -4.83
CA THR A 432 27.58 14.35 -4.03
C THR A 432 27.26 14.56 -2.54
N PRO A 433 27.19 13.50 -1.73
CA PRO A 433 26.98 13.63 -0.30
C PRO A 433 28.01 14.55 0.35
N ILE A 434 27.56 15.48 1.18
CA ILE A 434 28.42 16.41 1.94
C ILE A 434 28.17 16.30 3.45
N ALA A 435 29.17 16.64 4.24
CA ALA A 435 29.02 16.82 5.68
C ALA A 435 28.37 18.18 5.95
N PHE A 436 27.30 18.21 6.71
CA PHE A 436 26.69 19.48 7.10
C PHE A 436 27.44 20.09 8.28
N PRO A 437 27.79 21.39 8.22
CA PRO A 437 28.41 22.09 9.36
C PRO A 437 27.50 21.99 10.60
N ALA A 438 28.11 21.90 11.79
CA ALA A 438 27.38 21.74 13.05
C ALA A 438 26.27 22.78 13.30
N GLY A 439 26.43 24.01 12.80
CA GLY A 439 25.41 25.06 12.88
C GLY A 439 24.23 24.93 11.90
N TRP A 440 24.25 23.94 10.99
CA TRP A 440 23.19 23.72 9.98
C TRP A 440 22.13 22.75 10.44
N TYR A 441 22.36 22.02 11.54
CA TYR A 441 21.36 21.17 12.16
C TYR A 441 20.33 22.03 12.92
N SER A 442 19.52 22.78 12.18
CA SER A 442 18.40 23.54 12.70
C SER A 442 17.11 23.01 12.11
N ASP A 443 15.98 23.30 12.76
CA ASP A 443 14.67 22.92 12.24
C ASP A 443 14.36 23.56 10.86
N ASP A 444 15.18 24.54 10.43
CA ASP A 444 14.99 25.30 9.20
C ASP A 444 15.76 24.73 7.98
N TYR A 445 16.87 24.01 8.17
CA TYR A 445 17.74 23.62 7.04
C TYR A 445 18.05 22.13 6.97
N VAL A 446 18.64 21.56 8.01
CA VAL A 446 19.01 20.14 8.04
C VAL A 446 18.47 19.48 9.29
N GLN A 447 17.68 18.45 9.11
CA GLN A 447 17.14 17.64 10.18
C GLN A 447 18.00 16.37 10.35
N PRO A 448 18.08 15.76 11.53
CA PRO A 448 18.63 14.41 11.64
C PRO A 448 17.82 13.43 10.78
N LEU A 449 18.47 12.42 10.20
CA LEU A 449 17.78 11.41 9.37
C LEU A 449 16.61 10.77 10.12
N ILE A 450 16.80 10.48 11.41
CA ILE A 450 15.79 9.94 12.32
C ILE A 450 15.60 10.92 13.49
N LYS A 451 14.42 11.52 13.63
CA LYS A 451 14.10 12.47 14.71
C LYS A 451 13.03 11.88 15.64
N ILE A 452 13.37 11.72 16.91
CA ILE A 452 12.51 11.14 17.95
C ILE A 452 12.46 12.10 19.16
N PRO A 453 11.67 13.18 19.07
CA PRO A 453 11.68 14.23 20.09
C PRO A 453 11.02 13.72 21.40
N GLY A 454 11.78 13.74 22.49
CA GLY A 454 11.30 13.34 23.82
C GLY A 454 10.98 11.85 23.94
N GLY A 455 11.59 10.99 23.09
CA GLY A 455 11.23 9.59 23.04
C GLY A 455 12.42 8.64 22.82
N THR A 456 12.10 7.37 22.57
CA THR A 456 13.07 6.28 22.57
C THR A 456 13.22 5.63 21.19
N ALA A 457 14.48 5.43 20.78
CA ALA A 457 14.88 4.49 19.73
C ALA A 457 15.28 3.16 20.38
N SER A 458 14.54 2.09 20.14
CA SER A 458 14.77 0.77 20.75
C SER A 458 15.03 -0.29 19.68
N PHE A 459 16.17 -0.97 19.79
CA PHE A 459 16.58 -2.04 18.90
C PHE A 459 16.86 -3.29 19.72
N SER A 460 16.04 -4.33 19.54
CA SER A 460 16.15 -5.61 20.26
C SER A 460 16.25 -6.80 19.32
N GLY A 461 16.26 -6.56 18.00
CA GLY A 461 16.38 -7.59 16.97
C GLY A 461 16.40 -7.00 15.59
N GLY A 462 16.47 -7.84 14.57
CA GLY A 462 16.49 -7.43 13.16
C GLY A 462 17.82 -6.86 12.68
N THR A 463 17.78 -6.26 11.51
CA THR A 463 18.91 -5.56 10.88
C THR A 463 18.50 -4.13 10.57
N VAL A 464 19.30 -3.17 11.00
CA VAL A 464 19.04 -1.75 10.82
C VAL A 464 20.24 -1.11 10.10
N LYS A 465 19.93 -0.31 9.08
CA LYS A 465 20.92 0.45 8.33
C LYS A 465 20.43 1.88 8.14
N PHE A 466 21.28 2.84 8.51
CA PHE A 466 21.02 4.25 8.36
C PHE A 466 22.14 4.94 7.57
N ASP A 467 21.80 5.67 6.54
CA ASP A 467 22.76 6.39 5.72
C ASP A 467 22.37 7.86 5.51
N ALA A 468 23.03 8.74 6.23
CA ALA A 468 22.90 10.19 6.10
C ALA A 468 24.02 10.80 5.22
N GLY A 469 24.62 10.03 4.31
CA GLY A 469 25.72 10.48 3.45
C GLY A 469 27.08 10.44 4.15
N CYS A 470 27.68 11.60 4.42
CA CYS A 470 29.06 11.72 4.91
C CYS A 470 29.23 11.50 6.42
N ALA A 471 30.47 11.26 6.83
CA ALA A 471 30.90 11.33 8.23
C ALA A 471 30.52 12.66 8.89
N GLY A 472 30.15 12.62 10.16
CA GLY A 472 29.72 13.78 10.95
C GLY A 472 28.22 14.12 10.81
N ASN A 473 27.51 13.58 9.81
CA ASN A 473 26.07 13.81 9.69
C ASN A 473 25.28 13.08 10.79
N THR A 474 24.29 13.76 11.38
CA THR A 474 23.46 13.20 12.43
C THR A 474 22.46 12.20 11.85
N VAL A 475 22.55 10.98 12.34
CA VAL A 475 21.66 9.88 11.93
C VAL A 475 20.45 9.78 12.83
N ILE A 476 20.64 9.78 14.15
CA ILE A 476 19.54 9.68 15.12
C ILE A 476 19.64 10.84 16.11
N LYS A 477 18.49 11.48 16.36
CA LYS A 477 18.28 12.37 17.51
C LYS A 477 17.10 11.84 18.32
N ALA A 478 17.39 11.31 19.51
CA ALA A 478 16.39 10.75 20.42
C ALA A 478 16.74 11.12 21.88
N GLU A 479 15.79 11.07 22.80
CA GLU A 479 16.09 11.21 24.22
C GLU A 479 16.83 10.00 24.76
N THR A 480 16.46 8.81 24.28
CA THR A 480 17.07 7.54 24.71
C THR A 480 17.32 6.61 23.53
N LEU A 481 18.50 5.99 23.51
CA LEU A 481 18.84 4.84 22.65
C LEU A 481 18.89 3.58 23.52
N SER A 482 18.10 2.56 23.19
CA SER A 482 18.08 1.28 23.87
C SER A 482 18.50 0.14 22.95
N LEU A 483 19.59 -0.54 23.26
CA LEU A 483 20.08 -1.70 22.54
C LEU A 483 19.99 -2.93 23.47
N THR A 484 19.19 -3.92 23.12
CA THR A 484 18.96 -5.15 23.91
C THR A 484 18.93 -6.37 23.01
N GLY A 485 18.81 -7.57 23.59
CA GLY A 485 18.68 -8.81 22.80
C GLY A 485 19.90 -9.13 21.95
N GLY A 486 21.09 -8.73 22.38
CA GLY A 486 22.32 -8.97 21.65
C GLY A 486 22.57 -8.00 20.49
N VAL A 487 21.76 -6.95 20.31
CA VAL A 487 21.99 -5.94 19.29
C VAL A 487 23.22 -5.09 19.61
N ARG A 488 24.06 -4.90 18.62
CA ARG A 488 25.22 -4.00 18.68
C ARG A 488 25.19 -3.07 17.49
N GLY A 489 25.65 -1.84 17.70
CA GLY A 489 25.77 -0.82 16.66
C GLY A 489 27.21 -0.64 16.21
N SER A 490 27.39 -0.19 14.98
CA SER A 490 28.69 0.18 14.40
C SER A 490 28.54 1.38 13.44
N GLY A 491 29.66 2.04 13.15
CA GLY A 491 29.72 3.14 12.19
C GLY A 491 29.26 4.49 12.75
N TYR A 492 29.26 4.68 14.08
CA TYR A 492 28.82 5.92 14.70
C TYR A 492 29.66 6.32 15.91
N THR A 493 29.61 7.60 16.22
CA THR A 493 30.05 8.19 17.48
C THR A 493 28.88 8.84 18.20
N ASN A 494 28.91 8.87 19.53
CA ASN A 494 28.05 9.71 20.34
C ASN A 494 28.72 11.06 20.56
N GLU A 495 28.03 12.17 20.25
CA GLU A 495 28.49 13.49 20.68
C GLU A 495 28.32 13.62 22.19
N ASP A 496 29.36 14.07 22.90
CA ASP A 496 29.38 14.45 24.31
C ASP A 496 28.95 13.40 25.36
N GLY A 497 28.80 12.16 25.00
CA GLY A 497 28.36 11.10 25.93
C GLY A 497 26.93 11.21 26.41
N SER A 498 26.11 12.07 25.83
CA SER A 498 24.67 12.04 25.97
C SER A 498 24.10 11.11 24.91
N ASP A 499 23.15 10.22 25.26
CA ASP A 499 22.55 9.26 24.35
C ASP A 499 21.66 9.90 23.27
N THR A 500 21.72 11.22 23.09
CA THR A 500 20.76 11.97 22.29
C THR A 500 21.12 12.11 20.82
N TYR A 501 22.42 12.01 20.48
CA TYR A 501 22.88 12.21 19.10
C TYR A 501 23.77 11.05 18.65
N ILE A 502 23.37 10.39 17.57
CA ILE A 502 24.18 9.40 16.86
C ILE A 502 24.66 10.01 15.56
N GLN A 503 25.96 10.21 15.42
CA GLN A 503 26.59 10.72 14.20
C GLN A 503 27.39 9.63 13.50
N LYS A 504 27.45 9.69 12.17
CA LYS A 504 28.32 8.80 11.38
C LYS A 504 29.78 9.07 11.72
N ASP A 505 30.55 8.01 11.98
CA ASP A 505 31.98 8.08 12.22
C ASP A 505 32.80 8.03 10.91
N SER A 506 32.17 7.61 9.81
CA SER A 506 32.80 7.44 8.50
C SER A 506 31.75 7.59 7.40
N ASP A 507 32.17 7.46 6.14
CA ASP A 507 31.25 7.46 5.00
C ASP A 507 30.42 6.16 4.90
N LYS A 508 30.68 5.18 5.76
CA LYS A 508 29.90 3.96 5.84
C LYS A 508 28.58 4.18 6.59
N PRO A 509 27.52 3.43 6.27
CA PRO A 509 26.27 3.47 7.02
C PRO A 509 26.45 3.14 8.51
N VAL A 510 25.58 3.68 9.35
CA VAL A 510 25.39 3.21 10.72
C VAL A 510 24.57 1.95 10.68
N GLU A 511 25.04 0.90 11.34
CA GLU A 511 24.38 -0.41 11.33
C GLU A 511 24.13 -0.90 12.75
N PHE A 512 22.95 -1.50 12.98
CA PHE A 512 22.60 -2.21 14.19
C PHE A 512 22.13 -3.62 13.82
N SER A 513 22.73 -4.62 14.45
CA SER A 513 22.35 -6.02 14.20
C SER A 513 22.56 -6.89 15.43
N VAL A 514 21.81 -7.99 15.50
CA VAL A 514 22.01 -9.01 16.53
C VAL A 514 23.35 -9.68 16.27
N GLN A 515 24.23 -9.65 17.27
CA GLN A 515 25.47 -10.39 17.23
C GLN A 515 25.24 -11.79 17.80
N PRO A 516 25.60 -12.85 17.08
CA PRO A 516 25.51 -14.20 17.62
C PRO A 516 26.53 -14.42 18.75
N ALA A 517 26.21 -15.30 19.67
CA ALA A 517 27.19 -15.78 20.62
C ALA A 517 28.30 -16.59 19.92
N ASP A 518 29.49 -16.58 20.48
CA ASP A 518 30.63 -17.37 20.00
C ASP A 518 30.51 -18.82 20.52
N TYR A 519 30.28 -19.76 19.61
CA TYR A 519 30.19 -21.18 19.89
C TYR A 519 31.52 -21.93 19.72
N SER A 520 32.63 -21.26 19.47
CA SER A 520 33.92 -21.90 19.21
C SER A 520 34.35 -22.83 20.35
N SER A 521 34.12 -22.46 21.61
CA SER A 521 34.41 -23.29 22.78
C SER A 521 33.53 -24.55 22.82
N VAL A 522 32.24 -24.43 22.49
CA VAL A 522 31.31 -25.57 22.40
C VAL A 522 31.72 -26.51 21.28
N ASP A 523 32.04 -25.98 20.09
CA ASP A 523 32.44 -26.77 18.95
C ASP A 523 33.77 -27.52 19.21
N ASN A 524 34.70 -26.85 19.88
CA ASN A 524 35.96 -27.48 20.33
C ASN A 524 35.70 -28.58 21.34
N ALA A 525 34.81 -28.38 22.33
CA ALA A 525 34.45 -29.38 23.32
C ALA A 525 33.77 -30.60 22.67
N ILE A 526 32.84 -30.36 21.73
CA ILE A 526 32.19 -31.42 20.94
C ILE A 526 33.23 -32.18 20.10
N ALA A 527 34.14 -31.47 19.45
CA ALA A 527 35.22 -32.11 18.68
C ALA A 527 36.11 -33.01 19.55
N LYS A 528 36.47 -32.53 20.74
CA LYS A 528 37.22 -33.33 21.73
C LYS A 528 36.43 -34.60 22.15
N ALA A 529 35.12 -34.44 22.43
CA ALA A 529 34.26 -35.56 22.81
C ALA A 529 34.16 -36.62 21.69
N ASN A 530 33.99 -36.14 20.43
CA ASN A 530 33.88 -37.04 19.27
C ASN A 530 35.21 -37.72 18.89
N ALA A 531 36.36 -37.16 19.29
CA ALA A 531 37.66 -37.79 19.11
C ALA A 531 37.96 -38.93 20.10
N LEU A 532 37.16 -39.08 21.17
CA LEU A 532 37.30 -40.14 22.13
C LEU A 532 36.74 -41.45 21.58
N ASN A 533 37.51 -42.54 21.76
CA ASN A 533 37.02 -43.88 21.44
C ASN A 533 36.06 -44.32 22.54
N LYS A 534 34.76 -44.35 22.30
CA LYS A 534 33.69 -44.65 23.27
C LYS A 534 33.87 -46.02 23.94
N ASP A 535 34.45 -46.97 23.24
CA ASP A 535 34.65 -48.35 23.72
C ASP A 535 35.72 -48.45 24.82
N GLU A 536 36.56 -47.44 24.97
CA GLU A 536 37.60 -47.38 26.01
C GLU A 536 37.07 -46.94 27.38
N TYR A 537 35.82 -46.48 27.45
CA TYR A 537 35.25 -45.90 28.66
C TYR A 537 34.14 -46.79 29.24
N LYS A 538 33.93 -46.75 30.56
CA LYS A 538 32.89 -47.51 31.24
C LYS A 538 31.50 -47.04 30.86
N ASP A 539 31.32 -45.74 30.85
CA ASP A 539 30.06 -45.11 30.51
C ASP A 539 30.33 -43.77 29.80
N PHE A 540 29.77 -43.58 28.63
CA PHE A 540 29.88 -42.37 27.82
C PHE A 540 28.60 -41.54 27.83
N SER A 541 27.56 -42.00 28.55
CA SER A 541 26.20 -41.38 28.49
C SER A 541 26.17 -39.93 28.96
N ALA A 542 26.97 -39.58 29.98
CA ALA A 542 27.04 -38.22 30.49
C ALA A 542 27.63 -37.23 29.46
N VAL A 543 28.64 -37.67 28.71
CA VAL A 543 29.24 -36.85 27.64
C VAL A 543 28.23 -36.66 26.50
N GLN A 544 27.54 -37.74 26.10
CA GLN A 544 26.51 -37.66 25.06
C GLN A 544 25.36 -36.74 25.48
N ALA A 545 24.87 -36.87 26.72
CA ALA A 545 23.82 -36.03 27.27
C ALA A 545 24.23 -34.53 27.30
N ALA A 546 25.48 -34.23 27.64
CA ALA A 546 25.99 -32.86 27.63
C ALA A 546 26.07 -32.28 26.20
N MET A 547 26.46 -33.09 25.20
CA MET A 547 26.44 -32.68 23.79
C MET A 547 25.01 -32.46 23.27
N ASP A 548 24.08 -33.34 23.61
CA ASP A 548 22.67 -33.26 23.18
C ASP A 548 21.92 -32.08 23.82
N ALA A 549 22.41 -31.62 24.99
CA ALA A 549 21.88 -30.45 25.68
C ALA A 549 22.31 -29.10 25.09
N VAL A 550 23.14 -29.09 24.05
CA VAL A 550 23.60 -27.85 23.41
C VAL A 550 22.47 -27.18 22.67
N VAL A 551 22.14 -25.95 23.07
CA VAL A 551 21.15 -25.06 22.41
C VAL A 551 21.89 -24.07 21.54
N ARG A 552 21.63 -24.10 20.23
CA ARG A 552 22.19 -23.17 19.24
C ARG A 552 21.31 -21.92 19.06
N GLY A 553 21.84 -20.89 18.44
CA GLY A 553 21.09 -19.70 18.06
C GLY A 553 20.99 -18.63 19.16
N LYS A 554 21.81 -18.72 20.22
CA LYS A 554 21.91 -17.68 21.26
C LYS A 554 22.66 -16.44 20.73
N ASN A 555 22.33 -15.27 21.27
CA ASN A 555 23.01 -14.02 20.97
C ASN A 555 24.15 -13.71 21.96
N ILE A 556 24.91 -12.65 21.69
CA ILE A 556 26.10 -12.29 22.49
C ILE A 556 25.80 -11.99 23.96
N ASP A 557 24.60 -11.51 24.31
CA ASP A 557 24.20 -11.27 25.70
C ASP A 557 24.03 -12.61 26.48
N GLU A 558 23.89 -13.70 25.76
CA GLU A 558 23.75 -15.06 26.30
C GLU A 558 25.07 -15.85 26.25
N GLN A 559 26.21 -15.19 26.01
CA GLN A 559 27.52 -15.84 25.89
C GLN A 559 27.84 -16.70 27.12
N ALA A 560 27.54 -16.20 28.31
CA ALA A 560 27.79 -16.96 29.54
C ALA A 560 27.03 -18.33 29.59
N ALA A 561 25.85 -18.39 28.98
CA ALA A 561 25.12 -19.67 28.87
C ALA A 561 25.78 -20.60 27.84
N VAL A 562 26.34 -20.06 26.75
CA VAL A 562 27.10 -20.81 25.74
C VAL A 562 28.39 -21.37 26.37
N ASP A 563 29.11 -20.55 27.12
CA ASP A 563 30.34 -20.98 27.83
C ASP A 563 30.02 -22.06 28.86
N THR A 564 28.86 -21.96 29.52
CA THR A 564 28.39 -23.00 30.46
C THR A 564 28.15 -24.35 29.75
N MET A 565 27.61 -24.33 28.54
CA MET A 565 27.41 -25.55 27.75
C MET A 565 28.75 -26.17 27.33
N ALA A 566 29.73 -25.38 26.92
CA ALA A 566 31.08 -25.82 26.61
C ALA A 566 31.73 -26.50 27.85
N LYS A 567 31.64 -25.82 28.99
CA LYS A 567 32.16 -26.32 30.25
C LYS A 567 31.47 -27.63 30.67
N ALA A 568 30.17 -27.76 30.50
CA ALA A 568 29.44 -28.98 30.82
C ALA A 568 29.95 -30.21 30.03
N ILE A 569 30.27 -30.01 28.73
CA ILE A 569 30.86 -31.07 27.91
C ILE A 569 32.27 -31.39 28.39
N GLU A 570 33.09 -30.39 28.69
CA GLU A 570 34.47 -30.57 29.17
C GLU A 570 34.49 -31.28 30.54
N ASP A 571 33.60 -30.87 31.45
CA ASP A 571 33.47 -31.50 32.78
C ASP A 571 33.02 -32.96 32.62
N ALA A 572 32.11 -33.26 31.71
CA ALA A 572 31.67 -34.62 31.41
C ALA A 572 32.81 -35.48 30.85
N ILE A 573 33.60 -34.93 29.92
CA ILE A 573 34.81 -35.60 29.40
C ILE A 573 35.81 -35.89 30.51
N ALA A 574 36.03 -34.94 31.41
CA ALA A 574 36.96 -35.11 32.52
C ALA A 574 36.52 -36.15 33.55
N ALA A 575 35.21 -36.35 33.67
CA ALA A 575 34.61 -37.27 34.65
C ALA A 575 34.51 -38.72 34.16
N ILE A 576 34.69 -39.01 32.87
CA ILE A 576 34.55 -40.38 32.35
C ILE A 576 35.72 -41.28 32.77
N GLU A 577 35.39 -42.48 33.22
CA GLU A 577 36.38 -43.47 33.63
C GLU A 577 36.72 -44.42 32.48
N ARG A 578 38.03 -44.62 32.24
CA ARG A 578 38.48 -45.67 31.32
C ARG A 578 38.17 -47.07 31.84
N ARG A 579 37.82 -47.94 30.94
CA ARG A 579 37.73 -49.34 31.24
C ARG A 579 39.13 -49.84 31.66
N PRO A 580 39.25 -50.75 32.68
CA PRO A 580 40.50 -51.37 32.93
C PRO A 580 40.97 -52.10 31.67
N SER A 581 42.21 -51.91 31.27
CA SER A 581 42.80 -52.69 30.19
C SER A 581 42.75 -54.15 30.62
N GLU A 582 42.14 -55.03 29.83
CA GLU A 582 42.29 -56.46 30.08
C GLU A 582 43.80 -56.79 30.14
N PRO A 583 44.23 -57.59 31.13
CA PRO A 583 45.61 -57.99 31.16
C PRO A 583 45.90 -58.76 29.86
N GLN A 584 46.86 -58.27 29.12
CA GLN A 584 47.34 -58.89 27.88
C GLN A 584 47.78 -60.33 28.29
N LYS A 585 47.13 -61.35 27.77
CA LYS A 585 47.53 -62.69 27.88
C LYS A 585 48.90 -62.81 27.23
N ASP A 586 49.96 -62.97 28.06
CA ASP A 586 51.29 -63.23 27.57
C ASP A 586 51.29 -64.51 26.72
N THR A 587 51.22 -64.32 25.41
CA THR A 587 51.72 -65.35 24.50
C THR A 587 53.18 -65.00 24.28
N ALA A 588 54.02 -65.65 25.02
CA ALA A 588 55.44 -65.71 24.74
C ALA A 588 55.64 -66.27 23.31
N ASP A 589 56.10 -65.45 22.41
CA ASP A 589 57.05 -65.87 21.40
C ASP A 589 57.87 -64.62 20.95
N ASN A 590 59.16 -64.90 20.88
CA ASN A 590 60.22 -63.99 20.50
C ASN A 590 60.02 -63.39 19.17
N ASP A 591 60.24 -62.09 18.98
CA ASP A 591 61.43 -61.57 18.30
C ASP A 591 61.41 -60.04 18.21
N SER A 592 62.48 -59.51 18.73
CA SER A 592 63.18 -58.27 18.45
C SER A 592 62.62 -57.35 17.36
N PHE A 593 62.45 -56.13 17.61
CA PHE A 593 63.27 -54.95 17.19
C PHE A 593 62.56 -53.66 17.37
N LEU A 594 63.14 -52.78 18.16
CA LEU A 594 63.27 -51.36 18.08
C LEU A 594 62.42 -50.62 17.03
N LEU A 595 61.66 -49.60 17.43
CA LEU A 595 61.96 -48.23 17.11
C LEU A 595 61.32 -47.22 18.05
N LEU A 596 62.18 -46.46 18.65
CA LEU A 596 61.96 -45.25 19.43
C LEU A 596 61.67 -44.09 18.46
N ALA A 597 61.00 -43.11 18.99
CA ALA A 597 60.89 -41.72 18.52
C ALA A 597 59.54 -41.40 17.83
N ALA A 598 58.93 -40.31 18.09
CA ALA A 598 59.27 -39.07 18.67
C ALA A 598 58.02 -38.31 19.11
N LEU A 599 58.07 -37.76 20.31
CA LEU A 599 57.29 -36.57 20.62
C LEU A 599 57.78 -35.43 19.73
N ALA A 600 56.89 -34.78 19.05
CA ALA A 600 57.16 -33.43 18.61
C ALA A 600 55.91 -32.56 18.72
N PHE A 601 55.98 -31.66 19.64
CA PHE A 601 55.19 -30.42 19.70
C PHE A 601 55.18 -29.74 18.36
N ILE A 602 54.02 -29.27 17.92
CA ILE A 602 53.94 -28.03 17.14
C ILE A 602 52.75 -27.21 17.62
N SER A 603 53.08 -26.26 18.43
CA SER A 603 52.30 -25.05 18.66
C SER A 603 52.40 -24.13 17.43
N GLY A 604 51.30 -23.53 17.08
CA GLY A 604 51.30 -22.22 16.41
C GLY A 604 51.45 -22.22 14.90
N GLY A 605 50.53 -21.62 14.24
CA GLY A 605 50.76 -21.16 12.87
C GLY A 605 49.47 -20.81 12.13
N ALA A 606 49.17 -19.55 12.12
CA ALA A 606 48.21 -18.95 11.21
C ALA A 606 48.46 -19.38 9.76
N PHE A 607 47.41 -19.76 9.05
CA PHE A 607 47.48 -19.76 7.59
C PHE A 607 46.36 -18.87 7.02
N VAL A 608 46.81 -17.72 6.54
CA VAL A 608 46.15 -16.92 5.52
C VAL A 608 46.35 -17.67 4.19
N GLY A 609 45.29 -18.01 3.53
CA GLY A 609 45.33 -18.71 2.25
C GLY A 609 44.24 -18.21 1.32
N ALA A 610 44.65 -17.35 0.44
CA ALA A 610 43.98 -16.71 -0.68
C ALA A 610 43.02 -17.63 -1.47
N ALA A 611 41.82 -17.14 -1.68
CA ALA A 611 40.88 -17.67 -2.65
C ALA A 611 41.24 -17.14 -4.05
N LYS A 612 41.39 -18.07 -4.96
CA LYS A 612 41.63 -17.82 -6.39
C LYS A 612 40.30 -17.75 -7.12
N LEU A 613 40.12 -16.63 -7.82
CA LEU A 613 39.07 -16.41 -8.82
C LEU A 613 38.95 -17.58 -9.80
N ILE A 614 37.74 -17.97 -10.13
CA ILE A 614 37.40 -18.48 -11.43
C ILE A 614 36.24 -17.66 -11.99
N LYS A 615 36.59 -16.86 -12.97
CA LYS A 615 35.74 -16.18 -13.93
C LYS A 615 35.16 -17.21 -14.90
N LYS A 616 33.84 -17.19 -15.11
CA LYS A 616 33.30 -17.76 -16.34
C LYS A 616 32.17 -16.87 -16.85
N GLU A 617 32.51 -16.19 -17.91
CA GLU A 617 31.60 -15.58 -18.89
C GLU A 617 30.78 -16.67 -19.58
N ASN A 618 29.54 -16.35 -19.91
CA ASN A 618 28.94 -16.37 -21.26
C ASN A 618 27.42 -16.12 -21.12
N ILE A 619 26.98 -15.03 -21.72
CA ILE A 619 26.30 -14.87 -23.02
C ILE A 619 24.89 -15.55 -23.06
N PHE A 620 23.87 -14.81 -22.87
CA PHE A 620 22.91 -14.28 -23.86
C PHE A 620 21.98 -13.29 -23.20
#